data_ba63a73751f98f38ad83de52b1e01c16
#
_entry.id   ba63a73751f98f38ad83de52b1e01c16
#
_cell.length_a   1.000
_cell.length_b   1.000
_cell.length_c   1.000
_cell.angle_alpha   90.00
_cell.angle_beta   90.00
_cell.angle_gamma   90.00
#
_symmetry.space_group_name_H-M   'P 1'
#
loop_
_entity.id
_entity.type
_entity.pdbx_description
1 polymer ?
#
loop_
_entity_poly.entity_id
_entity_poly.type
_entity_poly.pdbx_seq_one_letter_code
_entity_poly.pdbx_strand_id
1 'polypeptide(L)'
;DTLIYENFKFNIRPLTYQEWTDLQKESVGYQRALAIQAPKITDEKEKEKFQDSILNSMAKMNIKSIFYSIQSIEVDGTIETDTKAIYEFVEGYDVEMFRAVKAHIDKQYNNWLLPEETVKCESCGAENKLRITVDQTDFFVRG
;
A
#
# COMPACT_ATOMS: atom_id res chain seq x y z
N ASP A 1 -8.24 8.69 10.30
CA ASP A 1 -8.68 7.54 11.08
C ASP A 1 -7.66 7.24 12.19
N THR A 2 -8.11 6.62 13.28
CA THR A 2 -7.29 6.44 14.49
C THR A 2 -7.33 4.98 14.94
N LEU A 3 -6.14 4.42 15.19
CA LEU A 3 -5.95 3.14 15.86
C LEU A 3 -5.31 3.40 17.24
N ILE A 4 -5.83 2.77 18.26
CA ILE A 4 -5.22 2.75 19.60
C ILE A 4 -4.64 1.35 19.82
N TYR A 5 -3.36 1.30 20.13
CA TYR A 5 -2.64 0.08 20.50
C TYR A 5 -1.85 0.34 21.79
N GLU A 6 -2.23 -0.30 22.88
CA GLU A 6 -1.70 -0.01 24.22
C GLU A 6 -1.85 1.48 24.57
N ASN A 7 -0.75 2.18 24.81
CA ASN A 7 -0.70 3.64 25.08
C ASN A 7 -0.36 4.47 23.84
N PHE A 8 -0.26 3.83 22.65
CA PHE A 8 0.03 4.50 21.39
C PHE A 8 -1.25 4.79 20.63
N LYS A 9 -1.33 6.00 20.09
CA LYS A 9 -2.41 6.41 19.20
C LYS A 9 -1.84 6.70 17.81
N PHE A 10 -2.19 5.86 16.86
CA PHE A 10 -1.80 5.99 15.45
C PHE A 10 -2.87 6.76 14.70
N ASN A 11 -2.50 7.88 14.10
CA ASN A 11 -3.34 8.58 13.14
C ASN A 11 -3.02 8.07 11.74
N ILE A 12 -4.01 7.47 11.09
CA ILE A 12 -3.87 6.76 9.82
C ILE A 12 -4.66 7.48 8.74
N ARG A 13 -4.08 7.60 7.56
CA ARG A 13 -4.68 8.20 6.36
C ARG A 13 -4.45 7.33 5.13
N PRO A 14 -5.24 7.50 4.06
CA PRO A 14 -4.89 6.91 2.77
C PRO A 14 -3.58 7.51 2.24
N LEU A 15 -2.91 6.77 1.36
CA LEU A 15 -1.74 7.27 0.65
C LEU A 15 -2.10 8.52 -0.15
N THR A 16 -1.18 9.46 -0.21
CA THR A 16 -1.28 10.57 -1.17
C THR A 16 -1.08 10.04 -2.60
N TYR A 17 -1.53 10.80 -3.58
CA TYR A 17 -1.33 10.47 -4.98
C TYR A 17 0.15 10.27 -5.33
N GLN A 18 1.02 11.13 -4.82
CA GLN A 18 2.46 11.04 -5.06
C GLN A 18 3.06 9.77 -4.47
N GLU A 19 2.75 9.47 -3.21
CA GLU A 19 3.21 8.27 -2.52
C GLU A 19 2.74 7.00 -3.25
N TRP A 20 1.47 6.96 -3.64
CA TRP A 20 0.92 5.86 -4.41
C TRP A 20 1.61 5.70 -5.77
N THR A 21 1.81 6.81 -6.50
CA THR A 21 2.49 6.79 -7.81
C THR A 21 3.92 6.30 -7.70
N ASP A 22 4.65 6.71 -6.67
CA ASP A 22 6.04 6.29 -6.46
C ASP A 22 6.12 4.80 -6.14
N LEU A 23 5.21 4.27 -5.31
CA LEU A 23 5.10 2.84 -5.04
C LEU A 23 4.73 2.04 -6.30
N GLN A 24 3.84 2.55 -7.15
CA GLN A 24 3.50 1.90 -8.42
C GLN A 24 4.69 1.84 -9.38
N LYS A 25 5.47 2.91 -9.48
CA LYS A 25 6.71 2.92 -10.30
C LYS A 25 7.71 1.88 -9.80
N GLU A 26 7.90 1.80 -8.48
CA GLU A 26 8.75 0.77 -7.85
C GLU A 26 8.24 -0.64 -8.19
N SER A 27 6.95 -0.90 -8.00
CA SER A 27 6.31 -2.19 -8.30
C SER A 27 6.51 -2.63 -9.74
N VAL A 28 6.25 -1.72 -10.70
CA VAL A 28 6.47 -1.99 -12.13
C VAL A 28 7.94 -2.29 -12.42
N GLY A 29 8.87 -1.59 -11.76
CA GLY A 29 10.31 -1.84 -11.86
C GLY A 29 10.66 -3.28 -11.45
N TYR A 30 10.17 -3.74 -10.32
CA TYR A 30 10.40 -5.11 -9.83
C TYR A 30 9.76 -6.17 -10.73
N GLN A 31 8.53 -5.95 -11.19
CA GLN A 31 7.86 -6.86 -12.12
C GLN A 31 8.61 -6.98 -13.45
N ARG A 32 9.13 -5.88 -13.98
CA ARG A 32 9.97 -5.88 -15.19
C ARG A 32 11.29 -6.62 -14.96
N ALA A 33 11.92 -6.43 -13.81
CA ALA A 33 13.14 -7.13 -13.46
C ALA A 33 12.93 -8.65 -13.44
N LEU A 34 11.85 -9.13 -12.84
CA LEU A 34 11.50 -10.55 -12.83
C LEU A 34 11.16 -11.07 -14.23
N ALA A 35 10.38 -10.32 -15.02
CA ALA A 35 9.92 -10.78 -16.33
C ALA A 35 10.99 -10.72 -17.42
N ILE A 36 11.89 -9.72 -17.39
CA ILE A 36 12.82 -9.42 -18.48
C ILE A 36 14.27 -9.79 -18.12
N GLN A 37 14.70 -9.53 -16.89
CA GLN A 37 16.09 -9.71 -16.48
C GLN A 37 16.37 -11.11 -15.96
N ALA A 38 15.50 -11.65 -15.10
CA ALA A 38 15.68 -12.98 -14.52
C ALA A 38 15.83 -14.10 -15.58
N PRO A 39 15.07 -14.13 -16.69
CA PRO A 39 15.25 -15.15 -17.72
C PRO A 39 16.58 -15.10 -18.47
N LYS A 40 17.28 -13.95 -18.43
CA LYS A 40 18.60 -13.77 -19.08
C LYS A 40 19.75 -14.33 -18.26
N ILE A 41 19.51 -14.63 -16.98
CA ILE A 41 20.52 -15.21 -16.10
C ILE A 41 20.55 -16.72 -16.36
N THR A 42 21.69 -17.24 -16.82
CA THR A 42 21.87 -18.65 -17.21
C THR A 42 22.27 -19.54 -16.05
N ASP A 43 22.97 -18.99 -15.05
CA ASP A 43 23.33 -19.72 -13.84
C ASP A 43 22.15 -19.77 -12.87
N GLU A 44 21.71 -20.98 -12.53
CA GLU A 44 20.52 -21.19 -11.69
C GLU A 44 20.66 -20.60 -10.27
N LYS A 45 21.87 -20.66 -9.69
CA LYS A 45 22.10 -20.09 -8.35
C LYS A 45 22.09 -18.56 -8.35
N GLU A 46 22.63 -17.97 -9.40
CA GLU A 46 22.61 -16.52 -9.58
C GLU A 46 21.18 -16.03 -9.85
N LYS A 47 20.44 -16.78 -10.65
CA LYS A 47 19.03 -16.49 -10.94
C LYS A 47 18.16 -16.55 -9.68
N GLU A 48 18.32 -17.59 -8.85
CA GLU A 48 17.61 -17.73 -7.58
C GLU A 48 17.94 -16.54 -6.65
N LYS A 49 19.22 -16.20 -6.47
CA LYS A 49 19.62 -15.03 -5.67
C LYS A 49 19.03 -13.72 -6.18
N PHE A 50 18.98 -13.55 -7.50
CA PHE A 50 18.38 -12.37 -8.11
C PHE A 50 16.89 -12.30 -7.84
N GLN A 51 16.16 -13.41 -8.03
CA GLN A 51 14.73 -13.50 -7.75
C GLN A 51 14.43 -13.24 -6.28
N ASP A 52 15.17 -13.83 -5.36
CA ASP A 52 15.03 -13.60 -3.91
C ASP A 52 15.27 -12.15 -3.53
N SER A 53 16.28 -11.51 -4.14
CA SER A 53 16.57 -10.08 -3.93
C SER A 53 15.38 -9.21 -4.36
N ILE A 54 14.77 -9.50 -5.51
CA ILE A 54 13.59 -8.76 -5.98
C ILE A 54 12.38 -8.99 -5.08
N LEU A 55 12.11 -10.24 -4.69
CA LEU A 55 11.01 -10.57 -3.79
C LEU A 55 11.15 -9.88 -2.43
N ASN A 56 12.37 -9.84 -1.88
CA ASN A 56 12.66 -9.10 -0.65
C ASN A 56 12.42 -7.59 -0.82
N SER A 57 12.79 -7.02 -1.96
CA SER A 57 12.54 -5.62 -2.27
C SER A 57 11.05 -5.31 -2.38
N MET A 58 10.26 -6.20 -3.00
CA MET A 58 8.81 -6.09 -3.06
C MET A 58 8.17 -6.17 -1.67
N ALA A 59 8.66 -7.06 -0.80
CA ALA A 59 8.20 -7.15 0.60
C ALA A 59 8.47 -5.85 1.36
N LYS A 60 9.66 -5.28 1.22
CA LYS A 60 10.02 -3.97 1.81
C LYS A 60 9.13 -2.84 1.28
N MET A 61 8.80 -2.86 -0.01
CA MET A 61 7.90 -1.88 -0.61
C MET A 61 6.48 -1.96 0.01
N ASN A 62 5.98 -3.17 0.24
CA ASN A 62 4.69 -3.36 0.91
C ASN A 62 4.71 -2.82 2.35
N ILE A 63 5.80 -3.05 3.08
CA ILE A 63 6.00 -2.48 4.41
C ILE A 63 6.03 -0.95 4.36
N LYS A 64 6.76 -0.37 3.41
CA LYS A 64 6.85 1.07 3.17
C LYS A 64 5.47 1.71 2.92
N SER A 65 4.59 1.02 2.18
CA SER A 65 3.22 1.51 1.94
C SER A 65 2.41 1.65 3.22
N ILE A 66 2.60 0.74 4.18
CA ILE A 66 1.96 0.78 5.49
C ILE A 66 2.44 2.01 6.28
N PHE A 67 3.77 2.25 6.29
CA PHE A 67 4.33 3.40 7.01
C PHE A 67 3.89 4.74 6.43
N TYR A 68 3.77 4.85 5.11
CA TYR A 68 3.25 6.07 4.48
C TYR A 68 1.79 6.36 4.85
N SER A 69 1.03 5.34 5.24
CA SER A 69 -0.32 5.52 5.75
C SER A 69 -0.38 6.01 7.20
N ILE A 70 0.73 5.96 7.95
CA ILE A 70 0.79 6.49 9.31
C ILE A 70 1.16 7.98 9.25
N GLN A 71 0.22 8.84 9.58
CA GLN A 71 0.43 10.29 9.61
C GLN A 71 1.19 10.74 10.84
N SER A 72 0.88 10.16 11.98
CA SER A 72 1.54 10.47 13.27
C SER A 72 1.32 9.35 14.29
N ILE A 73 2.21 9.29 15.26
CA ILE A 73 2.06 8.50 16.48
C ILE A 73 2.04 9.45 17.67
N GLU A 74 1.05 9.29 18.53
CA GLU A 74 0.95 10.02 19.79
C GLU A 74 1.16 9.05 20.95
N VAL A 75 2.03 9.43 21.89
CA VAL A 75 2.30 8.71 23.15
C VAL A 75 2.55 9.71 24.25
N ASP A 76 1.85 9.57 25.36
CA ASP A 76 1.99 10.42 26.55
C ASP A 76 1.97 11.93 26.24
N GLY A 77 1.12 12.34 25.25
CA GLY A 77 0.99 13.72 24.82
C GLY A 77 2.09 14.21 23.86
N THR A 78 3.05 13.37 23.52
CA THR A 78 4.07 13.66 22.50
C THR A 78 3.62 13.11 21.15
N ILE A 79 3.70 13.95 20.12
CA ILE A 79 3.30 13.60 18.75
C ILE A 79 4.55 13.54 17.86
N GLU A 80 4.78 12.38 17.25
CA GLU A 80 5.80 12.17 16.22
C GLU A 80 5.16 12.15 14.83
N THR A 81 5.72 12.89 13.91
CA THR A 81 5.25 13.00 12.52
C THR A 81 6.31 12.65 11.47
N ASP A 82 7.56 12.51 11.88
CA ASP A 82 8.63 12.13 10.97
C ASP A 82 8.50 10.67 10.53
N THR A 83 8.32 10.45 9.24
CA THR A 83 8.09 9.10 8.68
C THR A 83 9.24 8.14 8.98
N LYS A 84 10.49 8.64 9.03
CA LYS A 84 11.64 7.81 9.32
C LYS A 84 11.68 7.40 10.79
N ALA A 85 11.41 8.33 11.69
CA ALA A 85 11.32 8.06 13.11
C ALA A 85 10.18 7.07 13.42
N ILE A 86 9.03 7.24 12.77
CA ILE A 86 7.89 6.31 12.86
C ILE A 86 8.28 4.91 12.39
N TYR A 87 8.97 4.81 11.25
CA TYR A 87 9.46 3.54 10.72
C TYR A 87 10.39 2.83 11.71
N GLU A 88 11.44 3.51 12.17
CA GLU A 88 12.41 2.97 13.13
C GLU A 88 11.74 2.53 14.43
N PHE A 89 10.77 3.30 14.91
CA PHE A 89 10.01 2.96 16.10
C PHE A 89 9.17 1.69 15.91
N VAL A 90 8.33 1.61 14.89
CA VAL A 90 7.43 0.47 14.68
C VAL A 90 8.20 -0.79 14.31
N GLU A 91 9.30 -0.67 13.52
CA GLU A 91 10.16 -1.80 13.18
C GLU A 91 10.88 -2.38 14.41
N GLY A 92 11.30 -1.50 15.32
CA GLY A 92 12.05 -1.89 16.52
C GLY A 92 11.20 -2.29 17.72
N TYR A 93 9.88 -2.02 17.70
CA TYR A 93 9.05 -2.22 18.89
C TYR A 93 8.55 -3.67 19.01
N ASP A 94 7.55 -4.06 18.21
CA ASP A 94 6.91 -5.37 18.33
C ASP A 94 6.21 -5.77 17.02
N VAL A 95 6.30 -7.05 16.70
CA VAL A 95 5.62 -7.65 15.53
C VAL A 95 4.09 -7.57 15.65
N GLU A 96 3.55 -7.67 16.84
CA GLU A 96 2.11 -7.61 17.08
C GLU A 96 1.57 -6.19 16.85
N MET A 97 2.32 -5.16 17.22
CA MET A 97 1.98 -3.76 16.88
C MET A 97 1.91 -3.58 15.36
N PHE A 98 2.92 -4.05 14.63
CA PHE A 98 2.92 -3.97 13.17
C PHE A 98 1.72 -4.70 12.55
N ARG A 99 1.39 -5.89 13.05
CA ARG A 99 0.21 -6.65 12.61
C ARG A 99 -1.09 -5.91 12.88
N ALA A 100 -1.22 -5.29 14.06
CA ALA A 100 -2.40 -4.50 14.42
C ALA A 100 -2.58 -3.29 13.50
N VAL A 101 -1.51 -2.55 13.23
CA VAL A 101 -1.51 -1.39 12.32
C VAL A 101 -1.87 -1.83 10.91
N LYS A 102 -1.23 -2.90 10.41
CA LYS A 102 -1.53 -3.46 9.09
C LYS A 102 -3.00 -3.89 8.96
N ALA A 103 -3.49 -4.65 9.92
CA ALA A 103 -4.89 -5.13 9.91
C ALA A 103 -5.88 -3.95 9.93
N HIS A 104 -5.58 -2.89 10.67
CA HIS A 104 -6.39 -1.69 10.70
C HIS A 104 -6.40 -0.97 9.34
N ILE A 105 -5.24 -0.79 8.72
CA ILE A 105 -5.12 -0.19 7.38
C ILE A 105 -5.89 -1.01 6.34
N ASP A 106 -5.70 -2.33 6.33
CA ASP A 106 -6.40 -3.24 5.41
C ASP A 106 -7.93 -3.14 5.56
N LYS A 107 -8.42 -3.03 6.80
CA LYS A 107 -9.84 -2.84 7.09
C LYS A 107 -10.34 -1.48 6.60
N GLN A 108 -9.59 -0.42 6.81
CA GLN A 108 -9.95 0.93 6.42
C GLN A 108 -9.82 1.16 4.91
N TYR A 109 -8.99 0.41 4.22
CA TYR A 109 -8.81 0.54 2.78
C TYR A 109 -10.14 0.51 2.02
N ASN A 110 -11.05 -0.39 2.40
CA ASN A 110 -12.38 -0.47 1.78
C ASN A 110 -13.25 0.76 2.08
N ASN A 111 -13.05 1.41 3.24
CA ASN A 111 -13.77 2.62 3.61
C ASN A 111 -13.29 3.86 2.84
N TRP A 112 -12.06 3.82 2.34
CA TRP A 112 -11.48 4.90 1.52
C TRP A 112 -11.81 4.77 0.03
N LEU A 113 -12.34 3.61 -0.39
CA LEU A 113 -12.83 3.41 -1.74
C LEU A 113 -14.24 4.01 -1.89
N LEU A 114 -14.56 4.44 -3.10
CA LEU A 114 -15.93 4.83 -3.40
C LEU A 114 -16.86 3.63 -3.26
N PRO A 115 -18.05 3.81 -2.67
CA PRO A 115 -19.01 2.73 -2.50
C PRO A 115 -19.44 2.17 -3.86
N GLU A 116 -19.81 0.89 -3.87
CA GLU A 116 -20.46 0.30 -5.04
C GLU A 116 -21.85 0.91 -5.22
N GLU A 117 -22.15 1.39 -6.42
CA GLU A 117 -23.49 1.85 -6.77
C GLU A 117 -24.22 0.81 -7.62
N THR A 118 -25.48 0.60 -7.29
CA THR A 118 -26.36 -0.26 -8.09
C THR A 118 -27.04 0.58 -9.16
N VAL A 119 -26.70 0.33 -10.42
CA VAL A 119 -27.31 1.01 -11.55
C VAL A 119 -28.28 0.07 -12.25
N LYS A 120 -29.50 0.53 -12.44
CA LYS A 120 -30.54 -0.21 -13.15
C LYS A 120 -30.52 0.15 -14.63
N CYS A 121 -30.44 -0.87 -15.47
CA CYS A 121 -30.49 -0.68 -16.92
C CYS A 121 -31.90 -0.17 -17.33
N GLU A 122 -31.97 0.98 -17.97
CA GLU A 122 -33.25 1.58 -18.42
C GLU A 122 -33.95 0.72 -19.49
N SER A 123 -33.18 -0.06 -20.27
CA SER A 123 -33.71 -0.87 -21.37
C SER A 123 -34.26 -2.22 -20.93
N CYS A 124 -33.57 -2.94 -20.02
CA CYS A 124 -33.96 -4.32 -19.63
C CYS A 124 -34.29 -4.47 -18.15
N GLY A 125 -34.12 -3.42 -17.34
CA GLY A 125 -34.37 -3.44 -15.90
C GLY A 125 -33.37 -4.23 -15.05
N ALA A 126 -32.32 -4.78 -15.67
CA ALA A 126 -31.29 -5.53 -14.94
C ALA A 126 -30.49 -4.60 -14.01
N GLU A 127 -30.23 -5.07 -12.80
CA GLU A 127 -29.41 -4.36 -11.84
C GLU A 127 -27.95 -4.79 -11.99
N ASN A 128 -27.06 -3.81 -12.16
CA ASN A 128 -25.62 -4.00 -12.22
C ASN A 128 -24.96 -3.24 -11.08
N LYS A 129 -24.07 -3.91 -10.37
CA LYS A 129 -23.23 -3.26 -9.36
C LYS A 129 -21.99 -2.67 -10.06
N LEU A 130 -21.85 -1.36 -9.98
CA LEU A 130 -20.71 -0.64 -10.52
C LEU A 130 -19.85 -0.15 -9.36
N ARG A 131 -18.57 -0.52 -9.37
CA ARG A 131 -17.57 0.11 -8.52
C ARG A 131 -16.88 1.19 -9.34
N ILE A 132 -17.04 2.44 -8.93
CA ILE A 132 -16.32 3.55 -9.54
C ILE A 132 -14.88 3.47 -9.04
N THR A 133 -13.99 2.99 -9.90
CA THR A 133 -12.54 3.11 -9.69
C THR A 133 -12.09 4.34 -10.45
N VAL A 134 -11.49 5.30 -9.74
CA VAL A 134 -10.82 6.41 -10.40
C VAL A 134 -9.51 5.86 -10.96
N ASP A 135 -9.56 5.37 -12.19
CA ASP A 135 -8.33 5.01 -12.91
C ASP A 135 -7.71 6.30 -13.43
N GLN A 136 -6.57 6.66 -12.85
CA GLN A 136 -5.86 7.89 -13.16
C GLN A 136 -5.23 7.86 -14.55
N THR A 137 -5.09 6.68 -15.18
CA THR A 137 -4.66 6.57 -16.57
C THR A 137 -5.67 7.18 -17.53
N ASP A 138 -6.96 7.18 -17.18
CA ASP A 138 -8.01 7.78 -18.00
C ASP A 138 -7.95 9.31 -18.06
N PHE A 139 -7.32 9.97 -17.09
CA PHE A 139 -7.13 11.43 -17.09
C PHE A 139 -6.06 11.90 -18.07
N PHE A 140 -5.13 11.04 -18.46
CA PHE A 140 -3.99 11.41 -19.32
C PHE A 140 -4.13 10.95 -20.77
N VAL A 141 -5.14 10.15 -21.10
CA VAL A 141 -5.32 9.59 -22.46
C VAL A 141 -6.22 10.44 -23.35
N ARG A 142 -6.84 11.50 -22.80
CA ARG A 142 -7.68 12.45 -23.57
C ARG A 142 -7.08 13.85 -23.54
N GLY A 143 -5.88 13.99 -24.06
CA GLY A 143 -5.24 15.25 -24.39
C GLY A 143 -4.87 15.25 -25.86
#